data_16451607d5d99dd2abe6e880d64fa652
#
_entry.id   16451607d5d99dd2abe6e880d64fa652
#
_cell.length_a   1.000
_cell.length_b   1.000
_cell.length_c   1.000
_cell.angle_alpha   90.00
_cell.angle_beta   90.00
_cell.angle_gamma   90.00
#
_symmetry.space_group_name_H-M   'P 1'
#
loop_
_entity.id
_entity.type
_entity.pdbx_description
1 polymer ?
#
loop_
_entity_poly.entity_id
_entity_poly.type
_entity_poly.pdbx_seq_one_letter_code
_entity_poly.pdbx_strand_id
1 'polypeptide(L)'
;CLQTLVTFNPNANLELKKMKEKFSIITSTCIPLPMENVDTDQIIPARFLKATSREGFGENLFRDWRYDKDGNPIKDFVLNDPTYSGCILVAGKNFGSGSSREHAAWAIADYGFRVVVSSFFADIHKNNELNNFVLPVVVSEAFLSELFDSISSNPKTEVRVDLPEQKITNL
;
A
#
# COMPACT_ATOMS: atom_id res chain seq x y z
N CYS A 1 -36.23 14.36 20.18
CA CYS A 1 -35.06 14.84 19.40
C CYS A 1 -33.77 14.25 20.03
N LEU A 2 -33.30 13.14 19.47
CA LEU A 2 -31.97 12.60 19.82
C LEU A 2 -30.98 13.16 18.82
N GLN A 3 -30.16 14.10 19.25
CA GLN A 3 -28.96 14.53 18.52
C GLN A 3 -27.90 13.44 18.64
N THR A 4 -27.61 12.78 17.52
CA THR A 4 -26.46 11.88 17.43
C THR A 4 -25.21 12.75 17.45
N LEU A 5 -24.47 12.70 18.55
CA LEU A 5 -23.13 13.29 18.66
C LEU A 5 -22.20 12.53 17.71
N VAL A 6 -21.84 13.18 16.62
CA VAL A 6 -20.71 12.72 15.79
C VAL A 6 -19.45 12.93 16.63
N THR A 7 -18.93 11.85 17.17
CA THR A 7 -17.65 11.87 17.86
C THR A 7 -16.54 12.18 16.85
N PHE A 8 -16.07 13.41 16.90
CA PHE A 8 -14.90 13.85 16.14
C PHE A 8 -13.68 13.09 16.67
N ASN A 9 -13.10 12.24 15.87
CA ASN A 9 -11.85 11.57 16.22
C ASN A 9 -10.69 12.51 15.92
N PRO A 10 -10.05 13.14 16.94
CA PRO A 10 -8.94 14.06 16.72
C PRO A 10 -7.70 13.36 16.09
N ASN A 11 -7.63 12.04 16.19
CA ASN A 11 -6.54 11.26 15.61
C ASN A 11 -6.67 11.10 14.09
N ALA A 12 -7.90 11.07 13.56
CA ALA A 12 -8.11 10.97 12.10
C ALA A 12 -7.54 12.19 11.35
N ASN A 13 -7.69 13.39 11.92
CA ASN A 13 -7.09 14.60 11.34
C ASN A 13 -5.56 14.64 11.47
N LEU A 14 -5.01 14.02 12.51
CA LEU A 14 -3.57 13.92 12.71
C LEU A 14 -2.95 12.90 11.73
N GLU A 15 -3.64 11.80 11.47
CA GLU A 15 -3.21 10.81 10.48
C GLU A 15 -3.33 11.32 9.04
N LEU A 16 -4.41 12.02 8.70
CA LEU A 16 -4.56 12.71 7.42
C LEU A 16 -3.49 13.80 7.23
N LYS A 17 -3.11 14.48 8.30
CA LYS A 17 -2.03 15.46 8.27
C LYS A 17 -0.66 14.80 8.08
N LYS A 18 -0.41 13.65 8.71
CA LYS A 18 0.79 12.82 8.50
C LYS A 18 0.88 12.29 7.07
N MET A 19 -0.23 11.93 6.45
CA MET A 19 -0.27 11.48 5.05
C MET A 19 0.07 12.59 4.04
N LYS A 20 -0.13 13.86 4.40
CA LYS A 20 0.17 15.03 3.55
C LYS A 20 1.55 15.64 3.80
N GLU A 21 2.28 15.18 4.81
CA GLU A 21 3.61 15.68 5.06
C GLU A 21 4.60 15.15 4.01
N LYS A 22 5.41 16.06 3.48
CA LYS A 22 6.57 15.69 2.67
C LYS A 22 7.44 14.76 3.50
N PHE A 23 7.49 13.47 3.14
CA PHE A 23 8.44 12.64 3.81
C PHE A 23 9.85 12.82 3.21
N SER A 24 10.85 12.77 4.05
CA SER A 24 12.24 12.71 3.64
C SER A 24 12.83 11.32 3.89
N ILE A 25 12.56 10.76 5.06
CA ILE A 25 13.04 9.44 5.47
C ILE A 25 11.88 8.69 6.10
N ILE A 26 11.70 7.45 5.66
CA ILE A 26 10.75 6.49 6.27
C ILE A 26 11.52 5.25 6.68
N THR A 27 11.36 4.83 7.92
CA THR A 27 11.79 3.52 8.42
C THR A 27 10.56 2.79 8.93
N SER A 28 10.30 1.63 8.38
CA SER A 28 9.09 0.84 8.71
C SER A 28 9.33 -0.64 8.45
N THR A 29 8.58 -1.47 9.15
CA THR A 29 8.36 -2.86 8.75
C THR A 29 7.59 -2.91 7.44
N CYS A 30 7.57 -4.08 6.81
CA CYS A 30 7.04 -4.28 5.47
C CYS A 30 5.93 -5.32 5.44
N ILE A 31 5.03 -5.15 4.47
CA ILE A 31 4.05 -6.17 4.10
C ILE A 31 4.49 -6.77 2.76
N PRO A 32 4.83 -8.07 2.71
CA PRO A 32 5.29 -8.71 1.49
C PRO A 32 4.12 -9.18 0.63
N LEU A 33 4.13 -8.81 -0.65
CA LEU A 33 3.21 -9.28 -1.66
C LEU A 33 4.02 -9.85 -2.85
N PRO A 34 4.56 -11.08 -2.75
CA PRO A 34 5.50 -11.64 -3.73
C PRO A 34 4.80 -12.09 -5.03
N MET A 35 3.77 -11.38 -5.44
CA MET A 35 3.02 -11.64 -6.66
C MET A 35 3.49 -10.70 -7.76
N GLU A 36 3.78 -11.27 -8.94
CA GLU A 36 4.12 -10.51 -10.14
C GLU A 36 2.87 -10.16 -10.95
N ASN A 37 2.97 -9.14 -11.79
CA ASN A 37 1.93 -8.71 -12.71
C ASN A 37 0.60 -8.38 -12.00
N VAL A 38 0.67 -7.84 -10.81
CA VAL A 38 -0.53 -7.38 -10.09
C VAL A 38 -1.14 -6.22 -10.86
N ASP A 39 -2.34 -6.43 -11.38
CA ASP A 39 -3.03 -5.42 -12.16
C ASP A 39 -3.94 -4.52 -11.31
N THR A 40 -4.38 -3.43 -11.90
CA THR A 40 -5.20 -2.44 -11.21
C THR A 40 -6.60 -2.97 -10.83
N ASP A 41 -7.14 -3.99 -11.52
CA ASP A 41 -8.39 -4.64 -11.12
C ASP A 41 -8.24 -5.49 -9.86
N GLN A 42 -7.05 -6.06 -9.68
CA GLN A 42 -6.71 -6.81 -8.46
C GLN A 42 -6.45 -5.87 -7.28
N ILE A 43 -5.81 -4.72 -7.55
CA ILE A 43 -5.59 -3.69 -6.52
C ILE A 43 -6.92 -3.10 -6.07
N ILE A 44 -7.79 -2.72 -7.03
CA ILE A 44 -9.10 -2.15 -6.78
C ILE A 44 -10.12 -2.67 -7.80
N PRO A 45 -11.06 -3.55 -7.41
CA PRO A 45 -12.05 -4.07 -8.32
C PRO A 45 -12.91 -3.00 -8.99
N ALA A 46 -13.23 -3.20 -10.27
CA ALA A 46 -13.94 -2.23 -11.11
C ALA A 46 -15.26 -1.71 -10.52
N ARG A 47 -15.96 -2.51 -9.70
CA ARG A 47 -17.21 -2.12 -9.05
C ARG A 47 -17.09 -0.93 -8.09
N PHE A 48 -15.86 -0.63 -7.61
CA PHE A 48 -15.58 0.50 -6.72
C PHE A 48 -15.21 1.79 -7.45
N LEU A 49 -15.04 1.78 -8.77
CA LEU A 49 -14.59 2.95 -9.55
C LEU A 49 -15.61 4.08 -9.65
N LYS A 50 -16.85 3.85 -9.21
CA LYS A 50 -17.88 4.90 -9.13
C LYS A 50 -17.72 5.80 -7.90
N ALA A 51 -16.82 5.47 -6.98
CA ALA A 51 -16.57 6.27 -5.80
C ALA A 51 -15.98 7.63 -6.19
N THR A 52 -16.48 8.68 -5.56
CA THR A 52 -16.03 10.07 -5.73
C THR A 52 -15.21 10.57 -4.53
N SER A 53 -15.24 9.84 -3.41
CA SER A 53 -14.51 10.14 -2.20
C SER A 53 -13.33 9.17 -2.03
N ARG A 54 -12.21 9.68 -1.56
CA ARG A 54 -11.01 8.91 -1.20
C ARG A 54 -11.06 8.36 0.22
N GLU A 55 -11.88 8.97 1.07
CA GLU A 55 -12.00 8.62 2.48
C GLU A 55 -12.60 7.23 2.66
N GLY A 56 -11.96 6.39 3.47
CA GLY A 56 -12.38 5.00 3.70
C GLY A 56 -12.15 4.07 2.51
N PHE A 57 -11.51 4.54 1.44
CA PHE A 57 -11.34 3.77 0.20
C PHE A 57 -10.33 2.61 0.36
N GLY A 58 -9.43 2.70 1.32
CA GLY A 58 -8.46 1.65 1.66
C GLY A 58 -9.08 0.32 2.07
N GLU A 59 -10.32 0.32 2.54
CA GLU A 59 -11.05 -0.92 2.83
C GLU A 59 -11.25 -1.80 1.59
N ASN A 60 -11.24 -1.19 0.41
CA ASN A 60 -11.42 -1.87 -0.87
C ASN A 60 -10.09 -2.33 -1.51
N LEU A 61 -8.95 -1.99 -0.91
CA LEU A 61 -7.64 -2.43 -1.37
C LEU A 61 -7.57 -3.96 -1.38
N PHE A 62 -7.22 -4.55 -2.52
CA PHE A 62 -7.17 -6.00 -2.73
C PHE A 62 -8.43 -6.72 -2.24
N ARG A 63 -9.60 -6.11 -2.44
CA ARG A 63 -10.87 -6.56 -1.84
C ARG A 63 -11.16 -8.03 -2.07
N ASP A 64 -10.97 -8.51 -3.30
CA ASP A 64 -11.30 -9.88 -3.70
C ASP A 64 -10.26 -10.92 -3.23
N TRP A 65 -9.10 -10.46 -2.77
CA TRP A 65 -8.10 -11.30 -2.12
C TRP A 65 -8.19 -11.27 -0.60
N ARG A 66 -8.69 -10.17 -0.05
CA ARG A 66 -8.81 -9.98 1.39
C ARG A 66 -10.07 -10.57 1.98
N TYR A 67 -11.13 -10.67 1.19
CA TYR A 67 -12.45 -11.11 1.67
C TYR A 67 -13.07 -12.11 0.71
N ASP A 68 -13.78 -13.08 1.28
CA ASP A 68 -14.59 -14.01 0.51
C ASP A 68 -15.90 -13.36 0.00
N LYS A 69 -16.69 -14.12 -0.74
CA LYS A 69 -18.00 -13.68 -1.28
C LYS A 69 -19.01 -13.26 -0.22
N ASP A 70 -18.85 -13.74 1.00
CA ASP A 70 -19.74 -13.46 2.13
C ASP A 70 -19.20 -12.30 3.01
N GLY A 71 -18.05 -11.73 2.62
CA GLY A 71 -17.40 -10.61 3.29
C GLY A 71 -16.53 -11.01 4.49
N ASN A 72 -16.25 -12.29 4.66
CA ASN A 72 -15.36 -12.76 5.71
C ASN A 72 -13.90 -12.60 5.33
N PRO A 73 -13.01 -12.17 6.24
CA PRO A 73 -11.59 -12.05 5.96
C PRO A 73 -10.95 -13.40 5.60
N ILE A 74 -10.21 -13.42 4.52
CA ILE A 74 -9.36 -14.56 4.11
C ILE A 74 -8.06 -14.47 4.91
N LYS A 75 -7.92 -15.33 5.91
CA LYS A 75 -6.83 -15.28 6.91
C LYS A 75 -5.44 -15.47 6.29
N ASP A 76 -5.35 -16.23 5.22
CA ASP A 76 -4.08 -16.57 4.57
C ASP A 76 -3.55 -15.44 3.67
N PHE A 77 -4.34 -14.39 3.46
CA PHE A 77 -3.88 -13.24 2.69
C PHE A 77 -3.05 -12.29 3.55
N VAL A 78 -1.89 -11.90 3.07
CA VAL A 78 -0.85 -11.18 3.81
C VAL A 78 -1.33 -9.89 4.50
N LEU A 79 -2.26 -9.14 3.90
CA LEU A 79 -2.80 -7.93 4.50
C LEU A 79 -3.77 -8.21 5.67
N ASN A 80 -4.25 -9.44 5.79
CA ASN A 80 -5.11 -9.88 6.89
C ASN A 80 -4.32 -10.63 7.98
N ASP A 81 -3.06 -10.95 7.72
CA ASP A 81 -2.18 -11.63 8.66
C ASP A 81 -1.58 -10.61 9.64
N PRO A 82 -1.90 -10.72 10.96
CA PRO A 82 -1.38 -9.79 11.97
C PRO A 82 0.13 -9.88 12.19
N THR A 83 0.79 -10.90 11.62
CA THR A 83 2.25 -11.06 11.66
C THR A 83 2.95 -9.91 10.94
N TYR A 84 2.34 -9.38 9.87
CA TYR A 84 2.89 -8.31 9.06
C TYR A 84 2.21 -6.97 9.36
N SER A 85 3.01 -5.93 9.42
CA SER A 85 2.54 -4.56 9.65
C SER A 85 3.51 -3.57 9.04
N GLY A 86 3.12 -2.31 8.95
CA GLY A 86 3.97 -1.24 8.47
C GLY A 86 3.37 -0.47 7.29
N CYS A 87 4.08 0.54 6.84
CA CYS A 87 3.63 1.43 5.77
C CYS A 87 4.39 1.23 4.45
N ILE A 88 5.16 0.15 4.33
CA ILE A 88 5.90 -0.22 3.12
C ILE A 88 5.31 -1.52 2.56
N LEU A 89 4.80 -1.46 1.33
CA LEU A 89 4.39 -2.63 0.57
C LEU A 89 5.56 -3.08 -0.31
N VAL A 90 5.99 -4.33 -0.19
CA VAL A 90 7.00 -4.93 -1.06
C VAL A 90 6.28 -5.85 -2.04
N ALA A 91 6.16 -5.42 -3.29
CA ALA A 91 5.40 -6.11 -4.33
C ALA A 91 6.34 -6.78 -5.35
N GLY A 92 5.84 -7.82 -6.00
CA GLY A 92 6.54 -8.48 -7.10
C GLY A 92 6.64 -7.58 -8.35
N LYS A 93 7.36 -8.06 -9.35
CA LYS A 93 7.62 -7.34 -10.61
C LYS A 93 6.32 -6.95 -11.33
N ASN A 94 6.37 -5.80 -12.03
CA ASN A 94 5.27 -5.29 -12.87
C ASN A 94 3.99 -5.00 -12.07
N PHE A 95 4.15 -4.22 -11.00
CA PHE A 95 3.04 -3.80 -10.15
C PHE A 95 2.22 -2.68 -10.79
N GLY A 96 0.91 -2.79 -10.70
CA GLY A 96 -0.04 -1.80 -11.23
C GLY A 96 -0.24 -1.88 -12.75
N SER A 97 -0.01 -3.05 -13.35
CA SER A 97 -0.30 -3.29 -14.77
C SER A 97 -1.80 -3.16 -15.09
N GLY A 98 -2.14 -3.17 -16.37
CA GLY A 98 -3.52 -3.07 -16.83
C GLY A 98 -4.02 -1.64 -17.02
N SER A 99 -5.32 -1.44 -16.83
CA SER A 99 -5.98 -0.15 -17.09
C SER A 99 -5.53 0.93 -16.12
N SER A 100 -5.37 2.16 -16.62
CA SER A 100 -5.05 3.33 -15.78
C SER A 100 -6.20 3.64 -14.83
N ARG A 101 -5.97 3.47 -13.52
CA ARG A 101 -6.96 3.74 -12.47
C ARG A 101 -6.31 4.46 -11.31
N GLU A 102 -6.59 5.74 -11.19
CA GLU A 102 -6.12 6.53 -10.03
C GLU A 102 -6.69 5.99 -8.71
N HIS A 103 -7.87 5.37 -8.75
CA HIS A 103 -8.51 4.74 -7.60
C HIS A 103 -7.63 3.64 -6.95
N ALA A 104 -6.78 2.96 -7.72
CA ALA A 104 -5.83 2.01 -7.17
C ALA A 104 -4.83 2.70 -6.24
N ALA A 105 -4.30 3.85 -6.65
CA ALA A 105 -3.40 4.65 -5.81
C ALA A 105 -4.15 5.24 -4.59
N TRP A 106 -5.42 5.62 -4.73
CA TRP A 106 -6.24 6.05 -3.59
C TRP A 106 -6.37 4.95 -2.54
N ALA A 107 -6.66 3.72 -2.98
CA ALA A 107 -6.81 2.58 -2.08
C ALA A 107 -5.50 2.28 -1.33
N ILE A 108 -4.37 2.30 -2.02
CA ILE A 108 -3.04 2.09 -1.44
C ILE A 108 -2.74 3.16 -0.39
N ALA A 109 -2.94 4.43 -0.74
CA ALA A 109 -2.67 5.56 0.15
C ALA A 109 -3.59 5.58 1.39
N ASP A 110 -4.90 5.38 1.18
CA ASP A 110 -5.89 5.41 2.28
C ASP A 110 -5.77 4.19 3.20
N TYR A 111 -5.29 3.06 2.70
CA TYR A 111 -4.96 1.90 3.53
C TYR A 111 -3.82 2.18 4.52
N GLY A 112 -2.94 3.12 4.20
CA GLY A 112 -1.83 3.56 5.04
C GLY A 112 -0.44 3.30 4.47
N PHE A 113 -0.35 2.79 3.25
CA PHE A 113 0.95 2.66 2.60
C PHE A 113 1.51 4.02 2.17
N ARG A 114 2.79 4.23 2.44
CA ARG A 114 3.56 5.41 2.07
C ARG A 114 4.59 5.11 0.99
N VAL A 115 4.99 3.86 0.89
CA VAL A 115 6.00 3.38 -0.05
C VAL A 115 5.54 2.06 -0.64
N VAL A 116 5.71 1.90 -1.94
CA VAL A 116 5.62 0.61 -2.63
C VAL A 116 6.97 0.32 -3.26
N VAL A 117 7.52 -0.86 -2.98
CA VAL A 117 8.80 -1.33 -3.54
C VAL A 117 8.53 -2.43 -4.54
N SER A 118 9.08 -2.30 -5.73
CA SER A 118 9.02 -3.34 -6.79
C SER A 118 10.23 -3.22 -7.71
N SER A 119 10.50 -4.26 -8.48
CA SER A 119 11.54 -4.18 -9.51
C SER A 119 11.08 -3.50 -10.80
N PHE A 120 9.77 -3.39 -11.01
CA PHE A 120 9.18 -2.69 -12.15
C PHE A 120 7.75 -2.26 -11.84
N PHE A 121 7.37 -1.06 -12.27
CA PHE A 121 6.01 -0.53 -12.20
C PHE A 121 5.49 -0.20 -13.60
N ALA A 122 4.19 -0.35 -13.81
CA ALA A 122 3.54 0.26 -14.95
C ALA A 122 3.59 1.79 -14.82
N ASP A 123 3.98 2.49 -15.89
CA ASP A 123 4.29 3.93 -15.86
C ASP A 123 3.14 4.80 -15.34
N ILE A 124 1.91 4.52 -15.80
CA ILE A 124 0.75 5.32 -15.39
C ILE A 124 0.45 5.10 -13.90
N HIS A 125 0.54 3.84 -13.43
CA HIS A 125 0.30 3.53 -12.03
C HIS A 125 1.35 4.19 -11.12
N LYS A 126 2.62 4.16 -11.52
CA LYS A 126 3.71 4.86 -10.84
C LYS A 126 3.43 6.36 -10.67
N ASN A 127 2.94 7.02 -11.74
CA ASN A 127 2.58 8.44 -11.67
C ASN A 127 1.35 8.67 -10.76
N ASN A 128 0.37 7.78 -10.79
CA ASN A 128 -0.79 7.87 -9.90
C ASN A 128 -0.41 7.71 -8.43
N GLU A 129 0.52 6.81 -8.10
CA GLU A 129 1.05 6.69 -6.75
C GLU A 129 1.70 8.00 -6.27
N LEU A 130 2.59 8.58 -7.07
CA LEU A 130 3.25 9.86 -6.75
C LEU A 130 2.25 11.00 -6.53
N ASN A 131 1.21 11.08 -7.36
CA ASN A 131 0.16 12.09 -7.22
C ASN A 131 -0.70 11.89 -5.96
N ASN A 132 -0.64 10.72 -5.34
CA ASN A 132 -1.39 10.36 -4.15
C ASN A 132 -0.49 10.15 -2.91
N PHE A 133 0.71 10.72 -2.92
CA PHE A 133 1.65 10.72 -1.79
C PHE A 133 2.16 9.32 -1.40
N VAL A 134 2.15 8.39 -2.34
CA VAL A 134 2.81 7.09 -2.23
C VAL A 134 4.07 7.13 -3.07
N LEU A 135 5.21 6.74 -2.49
CA LEU A 135 6.48 6.70 -3.20
C LEU A 135 6.70 5.33 -3.84
N PRO A 136 6.67 5.21 -5.18
CA PRO A 136 7.12 4.01 -5.87
C PRO A 136 8.65 3.95 -5.88
N VAL A 137 9.23 2.90 -5.32
CA VAL A 137 10.67 2.67 -5.27
C VAL A 137 11.02 1.50 -6.17
N VAL A 138 11.78 1.78 -7.23
CA VAL A 138 12.28 0.75 -8.15
C VAL A 138 13.61 0.22 -7.64
N VAL A 139 13.71 -1.10 -7.49
CA VAL A 139 14.92 -1.79 -7.05
C VAL A 139 15.33 -2.88 -8.04
N SER A 140 16.55 -3.38 -7.94
CA SER A 140 16.95 -4.54 -8.73
C SER A 140 16.17 -5.80 -8.32
N GLU A 141 16.01 -6.75 -9.22
CA GLU A 141 15.37 -8.03 -8.91
C GLU A 141 16.13 -8.78 -7.81
N ALA A 142 17.45 -8.66 -7.78
CA ALA A 142 18.29 -9.25 -6.73
C ALA A 142 18.00 -8.66 -5.35
N PHE A 143 17.90 -7.34 -5.24
CA PHE A 143 17.55 -6.67 -3.99
C PHE A 143 16.11 -6.95 -3.57
N LEU A 144 15.16 -7.02 -4.52
CA LEU A 144 13.79 -7.38 -4.23
C LEU A 144 13.69 -8.79 -3.64
N SER A 145 14.41 -9.75 -4.22
CA SER A 145 14.49 -11.12 -3.69
C SER A 145 15.08 -11.15 -2.28
N GLU A 146 16.17 -10.40 -2.03
CA GLU A 146 16.76 -10.26 -0.69
C GLU A 146 15.74 -9.71 0.32
N LEU A 147 14.95 -8.71 -0.05
CA LEU A 147 13.91 -8.16 0.82
C LEU A 147 12.85 -9.21 1.16
N PHE A 148 12.36 -9.97 0.19
CA PHE A 148 11.40 -11.03 0.45
C PHE A 148 11.96 -12.11 1.38
N ASP A 149 13.20 -12.52 1.18
CA ASP A 149 13.88 -13.50 2.04
C ASP A 149 14.04 -12.97 3.47
N SER A 150 14.44 -11.73 3.62
CA SER A 150 14.61 -11.08 4.92
C SER A 150 13.29 -10.98 5.68
N ILE A 151 12.21 -10.53 5.01
CA ILE A 151 10.88 -10.38 5.61
C ILE A 151 10.29 -11.75 5.96
N SER A 152 10.51 -12.77 5.12
CA SER A 152 10.07 -14.15 5.37
C SER A 152 10.77 -14.75 6.57
N SER A 153 12.06 -14.49 6.74
CA SER A 153 12.86 -14.97 7.87
C SER A 153 12.55 -14.23 9.17
N ASN A 154 12.27 -12.92 9.07
CA ASN A 154 11.90 -12.07 10.19
C ASN A 154 10.86 -11.03 9.76
N PRO A 155 9.56 -11.24 10.08
CA PRO A 155 8.49 -10.29 9.75
C PRO A 155 8.65 -8.89 10.38
N LYS A 156 9.57 -8.73 11.32
CA LYS A 156 9.90 -7.44 11.94
C LYS A 156 11.08 -6.73 11.27
N THR A 157 11.56 -7.26 10.16
CA THR A 157 12.58 -6.59 9.34
C THR A 157 12.12 -5.19 8.97
N GLU A 158 12.93 -4.21 9.30
CA GLU A 158 12.70 -2.82 8.94
C GLU A 158 13.44 -2.44 7.66
N VAL A 159 12.82 -1.60 6.87
CA VAL A 159 13.41 -1.01 5.67
C VAL A 159 13.42 0.50 5.83
N ARG A 160 14.57 1.10 5.55
CA ARG A 160 14.75 2.55 5.52
C ARG A 160 14.76 3.04 4.08
N VAL A 161 13.87 3.97 3.79
CA VAL A 161 13.81 4.70 2.52
C VAL A 161 14.20 6.15 2.78
N ASP A 162 15.32 6.56 2.19
CA ASP A 162 15.89 7.90 2.30
C ASP A 162 15.74 8.61 0.95
N LEU A 163 14.75 9.48 0.85
CA LEU A 163 14.44 10.15 -0.41
C LEU A 163 15.49 11.21 -0.80
N PRO A 164 16.02 12.03 0.12
CA PRO A 164 17.11 12.93 -0.20
C PRO A 164 18.35 12.23 -0.74
N GLU A 165 18.73 11.10 -0.15
CA GLU A 165 19.89 10.32 -0.58
C GLU A 165 19.57 9.35 -1.74
N GLN A 166 18.30 9.23 -2.14
CA GLN A 166 17.85 8.28 -3.16
C GLN A 166 18.26 6.84 -2.84
N LYS A 167 18.11 6.44 -1.56
CA LYS A 167 18.61 5.17 -1.05
C LYS A 167 17.55 4.39 -0.32
N ILE A 168 17.54 3.08 -0.53
CA ILE A 168 16.79 2.10 0.25
C ILE A 168 17.76 1.15 0.94
N THR A 169 17.50 0.82 2.19
CA THR A 169 18.35 -0.05 3.00
C THR A 169 17.49 -1.07 3.74
N ASN A 170 17.88 -2.32 3.64
CA ASN A 170 17.38 -3.43 4.45
C ASN A 170 18.17 -3.42 5.78
N LEU A 171 17.47 -3.34 6.93
CA LEU A 171 18.07 -3.15 8.25
C LEU A 171 18.13 -4.46 9.06
#